data_1ce461b11330dbf463a3083b924fcf16
#
_entry.id   1ce461b11330dbf463a3083b924fcf16
#
_cell.length_a   1.000
_cell.length_b   1.000
_cell.length_c   1.000
_cell.angle_alpha   90.00
_cell.angle_beta   90.00
_cell.angle_gamma   90.00
#
_symmetry.space_group_name_H-M   'P 1'
#
loop_
_entity.id
_entity.type
_entity.pdbx_description
1 polymer ?
#
loop_
_entity_poly.entity_id
_entity_poly.type
_entity_poly.pdbx_seq_one_letter_code
_entity_poly.pdbx_strand_id
1 'polypeptide(L)'
;IAMTDRRIIFVGKKPLHAYVRAVVKAMEDGDREIQLVARGATISRAVDVAEVCRRRNGHIAQGLPETVNIETLSCESEEVEGDNGMRTVSVLRIDLQGIGDVPPAQET
;
A
#
# COMPACT_ATOMS: atom_id res chain seq x y z
N ILE A 1 8.90 -19.08 14.39
CA ILE A 1 8.25 -18.58 13.18
C ILE A 1 8.91 -17.30 12.76
N ALA A 2 9.39 -17.31 11.57
CA ALA A 2 9.91 -16.10 11.00
C ALA A 2 8.74 -15.18 10.70
N MET A 3 8.74 -14.00 11.30
CA MET A 3 7.80 -12.98 10.92
C MET A 3 8.36 -12.30 9.69
N THR A 4 7.59 -12.32 8.62
CA THR A 4 7.99 -11.61 7.43
C THR A 4 7.86 -10.12 7.72
N ASP A 5 8.97 -9.42 7.67
CA ASP A 5 8.95 -7.98 7.85
C ASP A 5 8.36 -7.35 6.59
N ARG A 6 7.18 -6.80 6.72
CA ARG A 6 6.55 -6.09 5.62
C ARG A 6 6.98 -4.65 5.62
N ARG A 7 7.24 -4.14 4.45
CA ARG A 7 7.49 -2.71 4.31
C ARG A 7 6.17 -1.97 4.46
N ILE A 8 6.12 -1.03 5.39
CA ILE A 8 4.89 -0.30 5.68
C ILE A 8 4.89 1.01 4.90
N ILE A 9 3.78 1.26 4.21
CA ILE A 9 3.54 2.51 3.52
C ILE A 9 2.27 3.11 4.12
N PHE A 10 2.41 4.27 4.73
CA PHE A 10 1.26 4.98 5.30
C PHE A 10 0.59 5.80 4.21
N VAL A 11 -0.70 5.56 4.03
CA VAL A 11 -1.48 6.26 3.02
C VAL A 11 -2.18 7.45 3.66
N GLY A 12 -1.84 8.63 3.23
CA GLY A 12 -2.40 9.87 3.74
C GLY A 12 -3.06 10.68 2.64
N LYS A 13 -2.82 11.98 2.65
CA LYS A 13 -3.56 12.93 1.82
C LYS A 13 -2.90 13.28 0.49
N LYS A 14 -1.74 12.71 0.20
CA LYS A 14 -1.09 12.95 -1.09
C LYS A 14 -1.93 12.35 -2.22
N PRO A 15 -1.68 12.78 -3.46
CA PRO A 15 -2.39 12.19 -4.60
C PRO A 15 -2.15 10.68 -4.71
N LEU A 16 -3.13 9.99 -5.25
CA LEU A 16 -3.10 8.54 -5.41
C LEU A 16 -1.80 8.03 -6.03
N HIS A 17 -1.35 8.67 -7.10
CA HIS A 17 -0.16 8.20 -7.81
C HIS A 17 1.11 8.22 -6.97
N ALA A 18 1.16 9.08 -5.94
CA ALA A 18 2.33 9.12 -5.07
C ALA A 18 2.50 7.82 -4.30
N TYR A 19 1.39 7.22 -3.87
CA TYR A 19 1.42 5.97 -3.13
C TYR A 19 1.63 4.77 -4.04
N VAL A 20 1.05 4.79 -5.23
CA VAL A 20 1.30 3.74 -6.23
C VAL A 20 2.79 3.73 -6.57
N ARG A 21 3.38 4.91 -6.77
CA ARG A 21 4.81 5.02 -7.05
C ARG A 21 5.65 4.47 -5.90
N ALA A 22 5.23 4.71 -4.66
CA ALA A 22 5.95 4.19 -3.50
C ALA A 22 5.93 2.66 -3.48
N VAL A 23 4.81 2.04 -3.84
CA VAL A 23 4.72 0.58 -3.93
C VAL A 23 5.63 0.07 -5.04
N VAL A 24 5.58 0.69 -6.22
CA VAL A 24 6.43 0.31 -7.35
C VAL A 24 7.90 0.37 -6.95
N LYS A 25 8.31 1.48 -6.35
CA LYS A 25 9.70 1.67 -5.94
C LYS A 25 10.15 0.62 -4.94
N ALA A 26 9.31 0.34 -3.94
CA ALA A 26 9.64 -0.64 -2.93
C ALA A 26 9.81 -2.04 -3.55
N MET A 27 8.93 -2.40 -4.47
CA MET A 27 9.01 -3.71 -5.11
C MET A 27 10.18 -3.81 -6.08
N GLU A 28 10.51 -2.72 -6.77
CA GLU A 28 11.72 -2.66 -7.59
C GLU A 28 12.98 -2.87 -6.76
N ASP A 29 12.97 -2.34 -5.54
CA ASP A 29 14.12 -2.47 -4.63
C ASP A 29 14.19 -3.84 -3.96
N GLY A 30 13.24 -4.72 -4.23
CA GLY A 30 13.26 -6.08 -3.73
C GLY A 30 12.24 -6.39 -2.64
N ASP A 31 11.51 -5.40 -2.14
CA ASP A 31 10.47 -5.64 -1.14
C ASP A 31 9.21 -6.12 -1.83
N ARG A 32 8.92 -7.40 -1.67
CA ARG A 32 7.74 -8.01 -2.29
C ARG A 32 6.56 -8.11 -1.35
N GLU A 33 6.78 -7.83 -0.07
CA GLU A 33 5.74 -7.87 0.96
C GLU A 33 5.57 -6.47 1.50
N ILE A 34 4.40 -5.86 1.22
CA ILE A 34 4.14 -4.47 1.58
C ILE A 34 2.82 -4.41 2.32
N GLN A 35 2.78 -3.59 3.35
CA GLN A 35 1.51 -3.32 4.05
C GLN A 35 1.17 -1.84 3.89
N LEU A 36 -0.01 -1.59 3.34
CA LEU A 36 -0.58 -0.25 3.29
C LEU A 36 -1.36 -0.03 4.58
N VAL A 37 -1.16 1.11 5.21
CA VAL A 37 -1.86 1.45 6.45
C VAL A 37 -2.54 2.80 6.26
N ALA A 38 -3.83 2.87 6.55
CA ALA A 38 -4.58 4.11 6.43
C ALA A 38 -5.55 4.27 7.58
N ARG A 39 -5.78 5.52 7.97
CA ARG A 39 -6.64 5.86 9.09
C ARG A 39 -7.75 6.80 8.64
N GLY A 40 -8.98 6.52 9.10
CA GLY A 40 -10.11 7.42 8.89
C GLY A 40 -10.37 7.74 7.43
N ALA A 41 -10.36 9.00 7.10
CA ALA A 41 -10.76 9.49 5.76
C ALA A 41 -9.86 8.99 4.62
N THR A 42 -8.66 8.48 4.92
CA THR A 42 -7.75 8.02 3.87
C THR A 42 -7.89 6.52 3.57
N ILE A 43 -8.82 5.84 4.23
CA ILE A 43 -9.01 4.40 4.04
C ILE A 43 -9.42 4.07 2.60
N SER A 44 -10.34 4.84 2.02
CA SER A 44 -10.74 4.57 0.64
C SER A 44 -9.57 4.75 -0.32
N ARG A 45 -8.70 5.71 -0.05
CA ARG A 45 -7.51 5.90 -0.88
C ARG A 45 -6.58 4.69 -0.82
N ALA A 46 -6.42 4.09 0.36
CA ALA A 46 -5.60 2.88 0.48
C ALA A 46 -6.17 1.73 -0.35
N VAL A 47 -7.49 1.57 -0.36
CA VAL A 47 -8.14 0.57 -1.20
C VAL A 47 -7.88 0.87 -2.67
N ASP A 48 -7.98 2.14 -3.07
CA ASP A 48 -7.72 2.55 -4.45
C ASP A 48 -6.26 2.25 -4.84
N VAL A 49 -5.31 2.52 -3.96
CA VAL A 49 -3.89 2.21 -4.20
C VAL A 49 -3.72 0.71 -4.42
N ALA A 50 -4.29 -0.09 -3.53
CA ALA A 50 -4.19 -1.55 -3.62
C ALA A 50 -4.78 -2.07 -4.92
N GLU A 51 -5.93 -1.54 -5.34
CA GLU A 51 -6.60 -1.98 -6.56
C GLU A 51 -5.85 -1.54 -7.81
N VAL A 52 -5.29 -0.35 -7.82
CA VAL A 52 -4.45 0.09 -8.95
C VAL A 52 -3.26 -0.86 -9.11
N CYS A 53 -2.63 -1.22 -8.00
CA CYS A 53 -1.48 -2.12 -8.02
C CYS A 53 -1.89 -3.53 -8.46
N ARG A 54 -2.98 -4.05 -7.90
CA ARG A 54 -3.45 -5.40 -8.23
C ARG A 54 -3.84 -5.52 -9.70
N ARG A 55 -4.48 -4.50 -10.23
CA ARG A 55 -4.96 -4.49 -11.63
C ARG A 55 -3.92 -3.94 -12.59
N ARG A 56 -2.84 -3.40 -12.08
CA ARG A 56 -1.77 -2.78 -12.86
C ARG A 56 -2.28 -1.69 -13.80
N ASN A 57 -3.21 -0.90 -13.29
CA ASN A 57 -3.80 0.20 -14.05
C ASN A 57 -2.86 1.39 -14.12
N GLY A 58 -2.71 1.95 -15.32
CA GLY A 58 -1.95 3.16 -15.53
C GLY A 58 -0.47 2.90 -15.76
N HIS A 59 0.19 3.92 -16.27
CA HIS A 59 1.59 3.82 -16.67
C HIS A 59 2.52 3.52 -15.49
N ILE A 60 2.28 4.16 -14.36
CA ILE A 60 3.14 3.99 -13.18
C ILE A 60 3.09 2.54 -12.70
N ALA A 61 1.92 1.94 -12.71
CA ALA A 61 1.74 0.57 -12.21
C ALA A 61 2.40 -0.49 -13.11
N GLN A 62 2.82 -0.12 -14.32
CA GLN A 62 3.50 -1.07 -15.20
C GLN A 62 4.88 -1.47 -14.68
N GLY A 63 5.43 -0.72 -13.74
CA GLY A 63 6.70 -1.10 -13.11
C GLY A 63 6.59 -2.19 -12.06
N LEU A 64 5.39 -2.66 -11.76
CA LEU A 64 5.17 -3.68 -10.75
C LEU A 64 5.55 -5.07 -11.26
N PRO A 65 5.79 -6.04 -10.33
CA PRO A 65 5.98 -7.44 -10.74
C PRO A 65 4.81 -7.97 -11.54
N GLU A 66 4.99 -9.16 -12.12
CA GLU A 66 3.98 -9.78 -12.99
C GLU A 66 2.61 -9.88 -12.34
N THR A 67 2.58 -10.17 -11.04
CA THR A 67 1.33 -10.30 -10.29
C THR A 67 1.47 -9.58 -8.95
N VAL A 68 0.44 -8.83 -8.59
CA VAL A 68 0.34 -8.25 -7.25
C VAL A 68 -0.97 -8.73 -6.65
N ASN A 69 -0.86 -9.45 -5.54
CA ASN A 69 -2.02 -9.98 -4.84
C ASN A 69 -2.32 -9.16 -3.61
N ILE A 70 -3.60 -9.01 -3.31
CA ILE A 70 -4.04 -8.52 -2.01
C ILE A 70 -4.20 -9.76 -1.15
N GLU A 71 -3.27 -9.94 -0.20
CA GLU A 71 -3.24 -11.14 0.63
C GLU A 71 -4.26 -11.08 1.75
N THR A 72 -4.25 -9.98 2.48
CA THR A 72 -5.17 -9.82 3.61
C THR A 72 -5.60 -8.38 3.72
N LEU A 73 -6.79 -8.22 4.28
CA LEU A 73 -7.34 -6.94 4.69
C LEU A 73 -7.71 -7.09 6.15
N SER A 74 -7.26 -6.18 6.98
CA SER A 74 -7.67 -6.18 8.38
C SER A 74 -8.02 -4.79 8.84
N CYS A 75 -9.02 -4.69 9.70
CA CYS A 75 -9.41 -3.41 10.26
C CYS A 75 -9.40 -3.47 11.77
N GLU A 76 -9.10 -2.33 12.35
CA GLU A 76 -9.06 -2.18 13.79
C GLU A 76 -9.42 -0.75 14.14
N SER A 77 -9.57 -0.49 15.42
CA SER A 77 -9.82 0.86 15.90
C SER A 77 -8.66 1.29 16.79
N GLU A 78 -8.31 2.56 16.69
CA GLU A 78 -7.31 3.17 17.57
C GLU A 78 -7.92 4.37 18.25
N GLU A 79 -7.48 4.60 19.48
CA GLU A 79 -7.83 5.81 20.18
C GLU A 79 -6.75 6.86 19.90
N VAL A 80 -7.17 8.02 19.45
CA VAL A 80 -6.24 9.13 19.20
C VAL A 80 -6.70 10.36 19.97
N GLU A 81 -5.72 11.17 20.35
CA GLU A 81 -6.02 12.42 21.02
C GLU A 81 -6.47 13.45 20.00
N GLY A 82 -7.60 14.09 20.30
CA GLY A 82 -8.11 15.18 19.49
C GLY A 82 -8.27 16.43 20.33
N ASP A 83 -8.76 17.50 19.71
CA ASP A 83 -8.93 18.78 20.39
C ASP A 83 -9.91 18.71 21.55
N ASN A 84 -10.87 17.82 21.47
CA ASN A 84 -11.91 17.67 22.49
C ASN A 84 -11.79 16.36 23.26
N GLY A 85 -10.57 15.86 23.42
CA GLY A 85 -10.30 14.62 24.12
C GLY A 85 -10.04 13.46 23.17
N MET A 86 -10.16 12.24 23.68
CA MET A 86 -9.87 11.03 22.90
C MET A 86 -11.01 10.77 21.93
N ARG A 87 -10.64 10.33 20.75
CA ARG A 87 -11.62 9.85 19.77
C ARG A 87 -11.13 8.54 19.16
N THR A 88 -12.05 7.76 18.65
CA THR A 88 -11.75 6.48 18.02
C THR A 88 -11.66 6.69 16.51
N VAL A 89 -10.62 6.18 15.89
CA VAL A 89 -10.48 6.18 14.44
C VAL A 89 -10.32 4.77 13.93
N SER A 90 -10.88 4.51 12.77
CA SER A 90 -10.71 3.21 12.10
C SER A 90 -9.38 3.17 11.39
N VAL A 91 -8.75 2.01 11.42
CA VAL A 91 -7.48 1.76 10.73
C VAL A 91 -7.67 0.58 9.80
N LEU A 92 -7.19 0.70 8.59
CA LEU A 92 -7.20 -0.40 7.63
C LEU A 92 -5.75 -0.75 7.29
N ARG A 93 -5.46 -2.06 7.32
CA ARG A 93 -4.18 -2.60 6.90
C ARG A 93 -4.41 -3.52 5.72
N ILE A 94 -3.70 -3.28 4.63
CA ILE A 94 -3.80 -4.07 3.40
C ILE A 94 -2.44 -4.66 3.11
N ASP A 95 -2.36 -5.99 3.09
CA ASP A 95 -1.11 -6.68 2.79
C ASP A 95 -1.07 -7.01 1.31
N LEU A 96 -0.03 -6.52 0.64
CA LEU A 96 0.22 -6.77 -0.77
C LEU A 96 1.42 -7.70 -0.92
N GLN A 97 1.33 -8.59 -1.89
CA GLN A 97 2.45 -9.45 -2.24
C GLN A 97 2.71 -9.35 -3.74
N GLY A 98 3.96 -9.03 -4.09
CA GLY A 98 4.39 -9.02 -5.49
C GLY A 98 5.04 -10.34 -5.85
N ILE A 99 4.62 -10.91 -6.97
CA ILE A 99 5.11 -12.20 -7.45
C ILE A 99 5.61 -12.04 -8.87
N GLY A 100 6.77 -12.62 -9.13
CA GLY A 100 7.37 -12.58 -10.46
C GLY A 100 8.38 -11.45 -10.60
N ASP A 101 8.88 -11.30 -11.80
CA ASP A 101 9.92 -10.33 -12.07
C ASP A 101 9.33 -8.94 -12.28
N VAL A 102 10.07 -7.94 -11.86
CA VAL A 102 9.77 -6.56 -12.27
C VAL A 102 10.31 -6.34 -13.67
N PRO A 103 9.65 -5.52 -14.48
CA PRO A 103 10.18 -5.20 -15.81
C PRO A 103 11.51 -4.45 -15.67
N PRO A 104 12.40 -4.58 -16.65
CA PRO A 104 13.65 -3.82 -16.63
C PRO A 104 13.36 -2.34 -16.68
N ALA A 105 14.25 -1.55 -16.08
CA ALA A 105 14.12 -0.11 -16.10
C ALA A 105 14.09 0.36 -17.56
N GLN A 106 13.12 1.22 -17.86
CA GLN A 106 13.04 1.77 -19.21
C GLN A 106 13.97 2.96 -19.33
N GLU A 107 14.86 2.89 -20.29
CA GLU A 107 15.68 4.02 -20.61
C GLU A 107 14.94 4.90 -21.61
N THR A 108 14.90 6.16 -21.33
CA THR A 108 14.30 7.13 -22.24
C THR A 108 15.37 7.96 -22.89
#